data_81f3a0dd5651ccb1683495b6900189cd
#
_entry.id   81f3a0dd5651ccb1683495b6900189cd
#
_cell.length_a   1.000
_cell.length_b   1.000
_cell.length_c   1.000
_cell.angle_alpha   90.00
_cell.angle_beta   90.00
_cell.angle_gamma   90.00
#
_symmetry.space_group_name_H-M   'P 1'
#
loop_
_entity.id
_entity.type
_entity.pdbx_description
1 polymer ?
#
loop_
_entity_poly.entity_id
_entity_poly.type
_entity_poly.pdbx_seq_one_letter_code
_entity_poly.pdbx_strand_id
1 'polypeptide(L)'
;MSRKIRKIEKHFKVFCEGDTEYHYIDEMKRQRKFAISLKPVNMKGGGYSNFLEHLSTDGNTNCLAKFIIIDGDRAINVEGEKDNLRELLEFCNSQNKSGRIPHIVVVNYPDFEYVACLHIPKYKGQNVTQYIINELHYRNLDEFKTDKGVYTVLNTRGNSTEIMLDALHKENCFVIHECKIKKNEYEMKVNMIWNWEKLGRRGSNINEFFDVITSF
;
A
#
# COMPACT_ATOMS: atom_id res chain seq x y z
N MET A 1 20.91 -7.35 39.63
CA MET A 1 20.40 -7.85 38.33
C MET A 1 20.15 -6.65 37.42
N SER A 2 20.96 -6.50 36.38
CA SER A 2 20.78 -5.40 35.40
C SER A 2 19.54 -5.68 34.54
N ARG A 3 18.54 -4.78 34.58
CA ARG A 3 17.39 -4.85 33.70
C ARG A 3 17.90 -4.65 32.24
N LYS A 4 17.78 -5.67 31.39
CA LYS A 4 18.01 -5.52 29.97
C LYS A 4 17.04 -4.43 29.44
N ILE A 5 17.59 -3.28 29.05
CA ILE A 5 16.83 -2.24 28.35
C ILE A 5 16.33 -2.88 27.05
N ARG A 6 15.01 -3.11 26.93
CA ARG A 6 14.42 -3.58 25.68
C ARG A 6 14.62 -2.47 24.66
N LYS A 7 15.42 -2.74 23.63
CA LYS A 7 15.57 -1.84 22.49
C LYS A 7 14.18 -1.76 21.83
N ILE A 8 13.60 -0.59 21.78
CA ILE A 8 12.30 -0.37 21.12
C ILE A 8 12.57 -0.51 19.61
N GLU A 9 12.12 -1.60 19.01
CA GLU A 9 12.24 -1.80 17.57
C GLU A 9 11.20 -0.92 16.86
N LYS A 10 11.69 0.03 16.07
CA LYS A 10 10.84 0.79 15.16
C LYS A 10 10.30 -0.14 14.07
N HIS A 11 9.09 0.12 13.61
CA HIS A 11 8.43 -0.67 12.57
C HIS A 11 7.64 0.24 11.62
N PHE A 12 7.33 -0.25 10.46
CA PHE A 12 6.30 0.31 9.58
C PHE A 12 4.97 -0.37 9.87
N LYS A 13 3.91 0.40 10.02
CA LYS A 13 2.54 -0.13 10.09
C LYS A 13 1.89 0.01 8.73
N VAL A 14 1.28 -1.06 8.23
CA VAL A 14 0.71 -1.10 6.89
C VAL A 14 -0.76 -1.47 7.00
N PHE A 15 -1.64 -0.50 6.80
CA PHE A 15 -3.07 -0.70 6.76
C PHE A 15 -3.47 -1.10 5.34
N CYS A 16 -4.04 -2.29 5.19
CA CYS A 16 -4.45 -2.87 3.92
C CYS A 16 -5.97 -2.89 3.85
N GLU A 17 -6.56 -2.48 2.73
CA GLU A 17 -8.03 -2.41 2.60
C GLU A 17 -8.68 -3.78 2.74
N GLY A 18 -8.12 -4.79 2.06
CA GLY A 18 -8.69 -6.12 2.00
C GLY A 18 -7.68 -7.25 2.27
N ASP A 19 -8.17 -8.46 2.02
CA ASP A 19 -7.39 -9.69 2.25
C ASP A 19 -6.23 -9.81 1.26
N THR A 20 -6.39 -9.38 0.01
CA THR A 20 -5.38 -9.53 -1.05
C THR A 20 -4.11 -8.77 -0.70
N GLU A 21 -4.22 -7.47 -0.42
CA GLU A 21 -3.09 -6.62 -0.02
C GLU A 21 -2.46 -7.11 1.28
N TYR A 22 -3.31 -7.47 2.24
CA TYR A 22 -2.85 -7.98 3.52
C TYR A 22 -2.01 -9.26 3.34
N HIS A 23 -2.48 -10.23 2.58
CA HIS A 23 -1.75 -11.48 2.31
C HIS A 23 -0.48 -11.23 1.52
N TYR A 24 -0.54 -10.33 0.52
CA TYR A 24 0.63 -9.92 -0.24
C TYR A 24 1.74 -9.35 0.66
N ILE A 25 1.41 -8.38 1.51
CA ILE A 25 2.39 -7.74 2.41
C ILE A 25 2.87 -8.70 3.50
N ASP A 26 1.99 -9.52 4.08
CA ASP A 26 2.36 -10.45 5.15
C ASP A 26 3.27 -11.57 4.64
N GLU A 27 3.02 -12.08 3.44
CA GLU A 27 3.87 -13.08 2.82
C GLU A 27 5.20 -12.48 2.35
N MET A 28 5.18 -11.30 1.72
CA MET A 28 6.38 -10.57 1.34
C MET A 28 7.31 -10.34 2.55
N LYS A 29 6.75 -9.89 3.68
CA LYS A 29 7.48 -9.71 4.94
C LYS A 29 8.15 -11.00 5.42
N ARG A 30 7.51 -12.15 5.23
CA ARG A 30 8.07 -13.46 5.62
C ARG A 30 9.19 -13.90 4.71
N GLN A 31 9.13 -13.56 3.43
CA GLN A 31 10.10 -14.00 2.43
C GLN A 31 11.28 -13.03 2.29
N ARG A 32 11.05 -11.73 2.45
CA ARG A 32 12.09 -10.70 2.36
C ARG A 32 12.53 -10.25 3.75
N LYS A 33 13.85 -10.07 3.91
CA LYS A 33 14.42 -9.47 5.12
C LYS A 33 14.48 -7.96 4.95
N PHE A 34 13.69 -7.24 5.73
CA PHE A 34 13.73 -5.78 5.79
C PHE A 34 14.48 -5.32 7.05
N ALA A 35 15.21 -4.21 6.95
CA ALA A 35 15.90 -3.62 8.10
C ALA A 35 14.91 -3.10 9.15
N ILE A 36 13.74 -2.64 8.69
CA ILE A 36 12.62 -2.21 9.55
C ILE A 36 11.47 -3.21 9.36
N SER A 37 10.95 -3.74 10.46
CA SER A 37 9.87 -4.73 10.40
C SER A 37 8.55 -4.12 9.88
N LEU A 38 7.81 -4.90 9.08
CA LEU A 38 6.47 -4.54 8.62
C LEU A 38 5.41 -5.14 9.55
N LYS A 39 4.37 -4.37 9.87
CA LYS A 39 3.21 -4.81 10.65
C LYS A 39 1.94 -4.58 9.84
N PRO A 40 1.54 -5.52 8.97
CA PRO A 40 0.30 -5.40 8.22
C PRO A 40 -0.91 -5.49 9.14
N VAL A 41 -1.94 -4.71 8.81
CA VAL A 41 -3.25 -4.67 9.46
C VAL A 41 -4.30 -4.80 8.39
N ASN A 42 -5.14 -5.82 8.46
CA ASN A 42 -6.26 -5.99 7.54
C ASN A 42 -7.45 -5.16 8.04
N MET A 43 -7.90 -4.21 7.24
CA MET A 43 -9.04 -3.35 7.55
C MET A 43 -10.40 -4.01 7.26
N LYS A 44 -10.40 -5.14 6.54
CA LYS A 44 -11.59 -5.93 6.17
C LYS A 44 -12.64 -5.12 5.42
N GLY A 45 -12.19 -4.19 4.58
CA GLY A 45 -13.06 -3.24 3.87
C GLY A 45 -13.58 -2.12 4.78
N GLY A 46 -14.78 -1.63 4.50
CA GLY A 46 -15.44 -0.59 5.29
C GLY A 46 -15.26 0.82 4.73
N GLY A 47 -14.58 0.99 3.60
CA GLY A 47 -14.39 2.27 2.92
C GLY A 47 -13.40 3.21 3.61
N TYR A 48 -13.30 4.43 3.09
CA TYR A 48 -12.28 5.37 3.55
C TYR A 48 -12.57 5.94 4.95
N SER A 49 -13.83 6.03 5.36
CA SER A 49 -14.22 6.44 6.72
C SER A 49 -13.72 5.47 7.79
N ASN A 50 -13.72 4.16 7.51
CA ASN A 50 -13.18 3.14 8.41
C ASN A 50 -11.67 3.34 8.64
N PHE A 51 -10.91 3.67 7.58
CA PHE A 51 -9.50 4.03 7.73
C PHE A 51 -9.31 5.27 8.61
N LEU A 52 -10.10 6.31 8.38
CA LEU A 52 -10.02 7.55 9.15
C LEU A 52 -10.27 7.31 10.65
N GLU A 53 -11.28 6.53 11.00
CA GLU A 53 -11.59 6.15 12.38
C GLU A 53 -10.41 5.40 13.02
N HIS A 54 -9.91 4.35 12.35
CA HIS A 54 -8.78 3.57 12.85
C HIS A 54 -7.50 4.39 13.02
N LEU A 55 -7.17 5.25 12.05
CA LEU A 55 -5.97 6.07 12.10
C LEU A 55 -6.04 7.14 13.19
N SER A 56 -7.22 7.71 13.43
CA SER A 56 -7.42 8.73 14.46
C SER A 56 -7.25 8.19 15.88
N THR A 57 -7.56 6.91 16.09
CA THR A 57 -7.48 6.24 17.40
C THR A 57 -6.17 5.44 17.58
N ASP A 58 -5.37 5.25 16.52
CA ASP A 58 -4.14 4.47 16.58
C ASP A 58 -3.00 5.21 17.27
N GLY A 59 -2.90 5.05 18.59
CA GLY A 59 -1.90 5.67 19.45
C GLY A 59 -0.49 5.06 19.40
N ASN A 60 -0.13 4.31 18.36
CA ASN A 60 1.16 3.62 18.29
C ASN A 60 2.33 4.58 18.06
N THR A 61 3.10 4.88 19.13
CA THR A 61 4.22 5.82 19.11
C THR A 61 5.54 5.24 18.59
N ASN A 62 5.65 3.92 18.45
CA ASN A 62 6.89 3.24 18.02
C ASN A 62 6.96 3.01 16.51
N CYS A 63 6.00 3.54 15.78
CA CYS A 63 5.90 3.43 14.33
C CYS A 63 6.80 4.47 13.65
N LEU A 64 7.59 4.07 12.67
CA LEU A 64 8.42 4.97 11.86
C LEU A 64 7.58 5.70 10.81
N ALA A 65 6.66 4.98 10.18
CA ALA A 65 5.63 5.52 9.30
C ALA A 65 4.43 4.58 9.24
N LYS A 66 3.28 5.12 8.83
CA LYS A 66 2.06 4.39 8.52
C LYS A 66 1.84 4.43 7.02
N PHE A 67 1.70 3.26 6.41
CA PHE A 67 1.23 3.11 5.04
C PHE A 67 -0.25 2.78 5.05
N ILE A 68 -0.99 3.39 4.15
CA ILE A 68 -2.42 3.21 3.98
C ILE A 68 -2.62 2.78 2.53
N ILE A 69 -2.86 1.49 2.30
CA ILE A 69 -3.04 0.90 0.96
C ILE A 69 -4.53 0.75 0.72
N ILE A 70 -5.04 1.47 -0.28
CA ILE A 70 -6.47 1.56 -0.59
C ILE A 70 -6.71 1.43 -2.10
N ASP A 71 -7.91 0.97 -2.44
CA ASP A 71 -8.42 0.96 -3.80
C ASP A 71 -9.10 2.30 -4.14
N GLY A 72 -8.89 2.76 -5.36
CA GLY A 72 -9.40 4.07 -5.81
C GLY A 72 -10.78 4.01 -6.46
N ASP A 73 -11.27 2.83 -6.80
CA ASP A 73 -12.53 2.64 -7.53
C ASP A 73 -13.76 3.05 -6.72
N ARG A 74 -13.76 2.87 -5.40
CA ARG A 74 -14.85 3.27 -4.51
C ARG A 74 -15.15 4.76 -4.59
N ALA A 75 -14.12 5.60 -4.69
CA ALA A 75 -14.28 7.06 -4.79
C ALA A 75 -15.03 7.50 -6.05
N ILE A 76 -15.12 6.61 -7.06
CA ILE A 76 -15.83 6.88 -8.31
C ILE A 76 -17.18 6.18 -8.35
N ASN A 77 -17.25 4.96 -7.83
CA ASN A 77 -18.38 4.07 -8.02
C ASN A 77 -19.39 4.11 -6.85
N VAL A 78 -19.02 4.67 -5.69
CA VAL A 78 -19.88 4.70 -4.50
C VAL A 78 -20.13 6.15 -4.06
N GLU A 79 -21.39 6.50 -3.92
CA GLU A 79 -21.80 7.83 -3.49
C GLU A 79 -21.24 8.17 -2.11
N GLY A 80 -20.72 9.40 -1.95
CA GLY A 80 -20.11 9.87 -0.70
C GLY A 80 -18.64 9.44 -0.48
N GLU A 81 -18.18 8.34 -1.11
CA GLU A 81 -16.81 7.84 -0.87
C GLU A 81 -15.72 8.79 -1.39
N LYS A 82 -16.00 9.61 -2.40
CA LYS A 82 -15.05 10.64 -2.84
C LYS A 82 -14.77 11.69 -1.75
N ASP A 83 -15.79 12.08 -0.99
CA ASP A 83 -15.64 13.02 0.12
C ASP A 83 -14.93 12.34 1.29
N ASN A 84 -15.27 11.09 1.61
CA ASN A 84 -14.55 10.30 2.61
C ASN A 84 -13.06 10.14 2.25
N LEU A 85 -12.72 9.92 0.96
CA LEU A 85 -11.34 9.89 0.50
C LEU A 85 -10.64 11.24 0.72
N ARG A 86 -11.34 12.36 0.45
CA ARG A 86 -10.79 13.70 0.69
C ARG A 86 -10.46 13.91 2.17
N GLU A 87 -11.37 13.56 3.07
CA GLU A 87 -11.15 13.66 4.50
C GLU A 87 -9.96 12.81 4.97
N LEU A 88 -9.84 11.58 4.46
CA LEU A 88 -8.71 10.70 4.75
C LEU A 88 -7.37 11.32 4.30
N LEU A 89 -7.31 11.87 3.08
CA LEU A 89 -6.10 12.51 2.55
C LEU A 89 -5.74 13.77 3.36
N GLU A 90 -6.72 14.60 3.70
CA GLU A 90 -6.52 15.80 4.52
C GLU A 90 -6.04 15.45 5.92
N PHE A 91 -6.60 14.42 6.55
CA PHE A 91 -6.12 13.89 7.83
C PHE A 91 -4.67 13.45 7.73
N CYS A 92 -4.32 12.58 6.79
CA CYS A 92 -2.94 12.09 6.62
C CYS A 92 -1.96 13.24 6.37
N ASN A 93 -2.33 14.20 5.53
CA ASN A 93 -1.51 15.38 5.26
C ASN A 93 -1.32 16.27 6.50
N SER A 94 -2.35 16.40 7.34
CA SER A 94 -2.25 17.12 8.61
C SER A 94 -1.26 16.48 9.58
N GLN A 95 -1.24 15.13 9.64
CA GLN A 95 -0.26 14.38 10.43
C GLN A 95 1.17 14.60 9.91
N ASN A 96 1.36 14.59 8.59
CA ASN A 96 2.64 14.84 7.95
C ASN A 96 3.18 16.26 8.25
N LYS A 97 2.31 17.27 8.19
CA LYS A 97 2.67 18.66 8.50
C LYS A 97 2.96 18.92 9.98
N SER A 98 2.28 18.22 10.86
CA SER A 98 2.44 18.38 12.32
C SER A 98 3.74 17.80 12.88
N GLY A 99 4.56 17.13 12.05
CA GLY A 99 5.79 16.45 12.48
C GLY A 99 5.54 15.19 13.32
N ARG A 100 4.31 14.68 13.30
CA ARG A 100 3.94 13.38 13.91
C ARG A 100 4.43 12.23 13.02
N ILE A 101 3.98 11.01 13.34
CA ILE A 101 4.31 9.84 12.54
C ILE A 101 3.82 10.05 11.09
N PRO A 102 4.70 9.97 10.08
CA PRO A 102 4.33 10.16 8.69
C PRO A 102 3.31 9.14 8.21
N HIS A 103 2.37 9.62 7.37
CA HIS A 103 1.35 8.83 6.71
C HIS A 103 1.60 8.86 5.20
N ILE A 104 1.72 7.70 4.58
CA ILE A 104 1.91 7.51 3.14
C ILE A 104 0.67 6.78 2.61
N VAL A 105 -0.10 7.45 1.77
CA VAL A 105 -1.31 6.88 1.18
C VAL A 105 -0.99 6.29 -0.18
N VAL A 106 -1.11 4.98 -0.30
CA VAL A 106 -0.97 4.24 -1.56
C VAL A 106 -2.35 4.02 -2.14
N VAL A 107 -2.59 4.56 -3.33
CA VAL A 107 -3.86 4.40 -4.04
C VAL A 107 -3.65 3.53 -5.26
N ASN A 108 -4.34 2.40 -5.32
CA ASN A 108 -4.40 1.53 -6.47
C ASN A 108 -5.66 1.86 -7.29
N TYR A 109 -5.53 2.23 -8.56
CA TYR A 109 -6.71 2.45 -9.39
C TYR A 109 -6.70 1.53 -10.63
N PRO A 110 -7.76 0.75 -10.84
CA PRO A 110 -8.99 0.70 -10.03
C PRO A 110 -8.81 0.06 -8.65
N ASP A 111 -8.04 -1.02 -8.55
CA ASP A 111 -7.90 -1.92 -7.41
C ASP A 111 -6.51 -2.56 -7.34
N PHE A 112 -6.24 -3.33 -6.30
CA PHE A 112 -4.97 -4.06 -6.15
C PHE A 112 -4.83 -5.19 -7.18
N GLU A 113 -5.93 -5.74 -7.69
CA GLU A 113 -5.92 -6.76 -8.75
C GLU A 113 -5.24 -6.23 -10.03
N TYR A 114 -5.44 -4.95 -10.33
CA TYR A 114 -4.71 -4.28 -11.41
C TYR A 114 -3.19 -4.28 -11.14
N VAL A 115 -2.77 -3.94 -9.91
CA VAL A 115 -1.35 -3.97 -9.51
C VAL A 115 -0.79 -5.38 -9.61
N ALA A 116 -1.57 -6.40 -9.23
CA ALA A 116 -1.18 -7.80 -9.38
C ALA A 116 -0.90 -8.17 -10.85
N CYS A 117 -1.73 -7.72 -11.78
CA CYS A 117 -1.49 -7.93 -13.21
C CYS A 117 -0.18 -7.32 -13.71
N LEU A 118 0.27 -6.21 -13.13
CA LEU A 118 1.54 -5.56 -13.52
C LEU A 118 2.79 -6.39 -13.19
N HIS A 119 2.70 -7.39 -12.32
CA HIS A 119 3.79 -8.34 -12.08
C HIS A 119 4.06 -9.25 -13.28
N ILE A 120 3.13 -9.33 -14.22
CA ILE A 120 3.16 -10.24 -15.34
C ILE A 120 3.70 -9.51 -16.58
N PRO A 121 4.82 -9.97 -17.20
CA PRO A 121 5.54 -9.23 -18.26
C PRO A 121 4.69 -8.87 -19.49
N LYS A 122 3.62 -9.62 -19.76
CA LYS A 122 2.79 -9.46 -20.94
C LYS A 122 1.51 -8.66 -20.71
N TYR A 123 1.29 -8.15 -19.51
CA TYR A 123 0.09 -7.36 -19.24
C TYR A 123 0.15 -6.01 -19.94
N LYS A 124 -0.87 -5.72 -20.75
CA LYS A 124 -1.01 -4.49 -21.56
C LYS A 124 -2.38 -3.83 -21.38
N GLY A 125 -3.00 -4.00 -20.19
CA GLY A 125 -4.29 -3.40 -19.89
C GLY A 125 -5.52 -4.25 -20.28
N GLN A 126 -5.35 -5.57 -20.42
CA GLN A 126 -6.45 -6.51 -20.61
C GLN A 126 -7.45 -6.45 -19.43
N ASN A 127 -8.57 -7.19 -19.55
CA ASN A 127 -9.50 -7.34 -18.44
C ASN A 127 -8.79 -8.01 -17.25
N VAL A 128 -8.75 -7.33 -16.11
CA VAL A 128 -7.99 -7.75 -14.91
C VAL A 128 -8.43 -9.13 -14.43
N THR A 129 -9.73 -9.33 -14.24
CA THR A 129 -10.26 -10.61 -13.73
C THR A 129 -9.92 -11.78 -14.65
N GLN A 130 -10.16 -11.64 -15.94
CA GLN A 130 -9.84 -12.69 -16.90
C GLN A 130 -8.34 -12.96 -16.98
N TYR A 131 -7.53 -11.90 -16.87
CA TYR A 131 -6.08 -12.01 -16.93
C TYR A 131 -5.52 -12.76 -15.73
N ILE A 132 -6.00 -12.46 -14.53
CA ILE A 132 -5.64 -13.18 -13.28
C ILE A 132 -6.01 -14.67 -13.41
N ILE A 133 -7.23 -14.98 -13.84
CA ILE A 133 -7.69 -16.36 -13.98
C ILE A 133 -6.82 -17.13 -14.99
N ASN A 134 -6.55 -16.54 -16.15
CA ASN A 134 -5.84 -17.22 -17.24
C ASN A 134 -4.34 -17.37 -17.00
N GLU A 135 -3.67 -16.30 -16.55
CA GLU A 135 -2.20 -16.26 -16.45
C GLU A 135 -1.69 -16.75 -15.08
N LEU A 136 -2.46 -16.55 -14.02
CA LEU A 136 -2.10 -17.01 -12.67
C LEU A 136 -2.78 -18.35 -12.31
N HIS A 137 -3.67 -18.85 -13.17
CA HIS A 137 -4.33 -20.16 -13.05
C HIS A 137 -5.25 -20.29 -11.81
N TYR A 138 -5.86 -19.21 -11.37
CA TYR A 138 -6.94 -19.26 -10.37
C TYR A 138 -8.26 -19.66 -11.02
N ARG A 139 -9.12 -20.35 -10.29
CA ARG A 139 -10.47 -20.75 -10.78
C ARG A 139 -11.40 -19.55 -10.91
N ASN A 140 -11.24 -18.57 -10.04
CA ASN A 140 -12.02 -17.34 -9.99
C ASN A 140 -11.26 -16.26 -9.21
N LEU A 141 -11.81 -15.04 -9.19
CA LEU A 141 -11.19 -13.91 -8.51
C LEU A 141 -11.21 -14.05 -6.98
N ASP A 142 -12.23 -14.70 -6.41
CA ASP A 142 -12.33 -14.90 -4.94
C ASP A 142 -11.21 -15.81 -4.44
N GLU A 143 -10.86 -16.84 -5.21
CA GLU A 143 -9.71 -17.69 -4.87
C GLU A 143 -8.41 -16.89 -4.86
N PHE A 144 -8.20 -15.99 -5.84
CA PHE A 144 -7.06 -15.09 -5.84
C PHE A 144 -7.06 -14.16 -4.62
N LYS A 145 -8.21 -13.53 -4.31
CA LYS A 145 -8.34 -12.58 -3.19
C LYS A 145 -8.05 -13.20 -1.82
N THR A 146 -8.34 -14.50 -1.67
CA THR A 146 -8.15 -15.21 -0.40
C THR A 146 -6.85 -16.01 -0.32
N ASP A 147 -6.04 -16.01 -1.39
CA ASP A 147 -4.79 -16.77 -1.42
C ASP A 147 -3.72 -16.13 -0.53
N LYS A 148 -3.32 -16.85 0.52
CA LYS A 148 -2.23 -16.45 1.43
C LYS A 148 -0.84 -16.55 0.80
N GLY A 149 -0.72 -17.23 -0.34
CA GLY A 149 0.49 -17.39 -1.14
C GLY A 149 0.60 -16.42 -2.31
N VAL A 150 -0.26 -15.40 -2.37
CA VAL A 150 -0.38 -14.49 -3.52
C VAL A 150 0.95 -13.80 -3.89
N TYR A 151 1.76 -13.42 -2.90
CA TYR A 151 3.07 -12.82 -3.15
C TYR A 151 4.01 -13.80 -3.89
N THR A 152 4.05 -15.06 -3.48
CA THR A 152 4.84 -16.11 -4.16
C THR A 152 4.37 -16.29 -5.61
N VAL A 153 3.07 -16.37 -5.83
CA VAL A 153 2.51 -16.54 -7.19
C VAL A 153 2.92 -15.37 -8.08
N LEU A 154 2.85 -14.14 -7.55
CA LEU A 154 3.21 -12.90 -8.27
C LEU A 154 4.74 -12.70 -8.43
N ASN A 155 5.57 -13.54 -7.83
CA ASN A 155 7.03 -13.46 -7.93
C ASN A 155 7.68 -14.77 -8.40
N THR A 156 6.93 -15.59 -9.13
CA THR A 156 7.40 -16.86 -9.72
C THR A 156 7.05 -16.96 -11.20
N ARG A 157 7.58 -17.95 -11.90
CA ARG A 157 7.28 -18.24 -13.31
C ARG A 157 7.55 -17.08 -14.28
N GLY A 158 8.52 -16.22 -13.95
CA GLY A 158 8.87 -15.05 -14.76
C GLY A 158 8.09 -13.78 -14.41
N ASN A 159 7.19 -13.83 -13.41
CA ASN A 159 6.54 -12.68 -12.82
C ASN A 159 7.42 -12.11 -11.72
N SER A 160 7.40 -10.80 -11.49
CA SER A 160 8.16 -10.22 -10.38
C SER A 160 7.67 -8.84 -9.94
N THR A 161 8.02 -8.49 -8.71
CA THR A 161 7.85 -7.12 -8.18
C THR A 161 8.61 -6.09 -9.03
N GLU A 162 9.79 -6.43 -9.55
CA GLU A 162 10.60 -5.54 -10.39
C GLU A 162 9.85 -5.20 -11.69
N ILE A 163 9.23 -6.18 -12.34
CA ILE A 163 8.40 -5.97 -13.54
C ILE A 163 7.25 -5.02 -13.22
N MET A 164 6.58 -5.23 -12.10
CA MET A 164 5.50 -4.35 -11.65
C MET A 164 5.98 -2.91 -11.43
N LEU A 165 7.12 -2.74 -10.75
CA LEU A 165 7.70 -1.42 -10.49
C LEU A 165 8.10 -0.70 -11.78
N ASP A 166 8.64 -1.42 -12.75
CA ASP A 166 9.00 -0.88 -14.08
C ASP A 166 7.77 -0.47 -14.91
N ALA A 167 6.63 -1.13 -14.69
CA ALA A 167 5.38 -0.85 -15.40
C ALA A 167 4.60 0.35 -14.84
N LEU A 168 4.96 0.84 -13.65
CA LEU A 168 4.27 1.97 -13.01
C LEU A 168 4.77 3.31 -13.57
N HIS A 169 3.82 4.18 -13.94
CA HIS A 169 4.10 5.50 -14.47
C HIS A 169 3.63 6.58 -13.49
N LYS A 170 4.57 7.40 -13.00
CA LYS A 170 4.30 8.49 -12.04
C LYS A 170 3.28 9.51 -12.53
N GLU A 171 3.21 9.76 -13.82
CA GLU A 171 2.24 10.67 -14.41
C GLU A 171 0.78 10.23 -14.23
N ASN A 172 0.54 8.96 -13.98
CA ASN A 172 -0.81 8.43 -13.75
C ASN A 172 -1.20 8.39 -12.27
N CYS A 173 -0.27 8.65 -11.36
CA CYS A 173 -0.56 8.58 -9.94
C CYS A 173 -1.47 9.72 -9.50
N PHE A 174 -2.56 9.35 -8.80
CA PHE A 174 -3.47 10.30 -8.16
C PHE A 174 -2.81 10.99 -6.96
N VAL A 175 -2.08 10.21 -6.14
CA VAL A 175 -1.31 10.68 -4.98
C VAL A 175 0.19 10.47 -5.23
N ILE A 176 1.01 11.43 -4.81
CA ILE A 176 2.47 11.38 -4.89
C ILE A 176 3.04 11.88 -3.56
N HIS A 177 4.14 11.26 -3.10
CA HIS A 177 4.86 11.66 -1.90
C HIS A 177 6.30 12.04 -2.21
N GLU A 178 6.73 13.14 -1.59
CA GLU A 178 8.14 13.52 -1.52
C GLU A 178 8.67 13.14 -0.13
N CYS A 179 9.44 12.05 -0.07
CA CYS A 179 9.98 11.53 1.18
C CYS A 179 11.42 11.99 1.40
N LYS A 180 11.69 12.61 2.56
CA LYS A 180 13.05 12.93 3.03
C LYS A 180 13.41 11.99 4.16
N ILE A 181 14.28 11.03 3.88
CA ILE A 181 14.66 9.95 4.81
C ILE A 181 16.05 10.23 5.39
N LYS A 182 16.15 10.21 6.72
CA LYS A 182 17.41 10.22 7.46
C LYS A 182 17.62 8.84 8.09
N LYS A 183 18.22 7.95 7.34
CA LYS A 183 18.42 6.54 7.69
C LYS A 183 19.07 6.36 9.06
N ASN A 184 20.16 7.08 9.35
CA ASN A 184 20.93 6.93 10.60
C ASN A 184 20.16 7.42 11.83
N GLU A 185 19.20 8.33 11.66
CA GLU A 185 18.36 8.88 12.72
C GLU A 185 17.03 8.15 12.87
N TYR A 186 16.71 7.23 11.93
CA TYR A 186 15.39 6.61 11.82
C TYR A 186 14.27 7.66 11.79
N GLU A 187 14.49 8.71 11.02
CA GLU A 187 13.55 9.83 10.85
C GLU A 187 13.12 9.93 9.38
N MET A 188 11.85 10.25 9.17
CA MET A 188 11.31 10.50 7.85
C MET A 188 10.33 11.68 7.89
N LYS A 189 10.41 12.54 6.86
CA LYS A 189 9.42 13.58 6.60
C LYS A 189 8.77 13.32 5.26
N VAL A 190 7.47 13.53 5.19
CA VAL A 190 6.66 13.26 4.00
C VAL A 190 5.87 14.50 3.64
N ASN A 191 5.97 14.94 2.39
CA ASN A 191 5.07 15.89 1.78
C ASN A 191 4.17 15.14 0.80
N MET A 192 2.84 15.23 0.96
CA MET A 192 1.86 14.54 0.14
C MET A 192 1.14 15.53 -0.77
N ILE A 193 1.05 15.18 -2.05
CA ILE A 193 0.38 15.95 -3.10
C ILE A 193 -0.60 15.03 -3.81
N TRP A 194 -1.82 15.50 -4.10
CA TRP A 194 -2.80 14.76 -4.89
C TRP A 194 -3.46 15.64 -5.95
N ASN A 195 -3.86 15.00 -7.05
CA ASN A 195 -4.50 15.66 -8.18
C ASN A 195 -5.80 14.93 -8.57
N TRP A 196 -6.95 15.54 -8.26
CA TRP A 196 -8.28 14.98 -8.52
C TRP A 196 -8.54 14.67 -10.00
N GLU A 197 -7.90 15.36 -10.95
CA GLU A 197 -8.04 15.08 -12.37
C GLU A 197 -7.43 13.72 -12.79
N LYS A 198 -6.58 13.16 -11.95
CA LYS A 198 -5.95 11.86 -12.16
C LYS A 198 -6.73 10.71 -11.51
N LEU A 199 -7.65 11.01 -10.60
CA LEU A 199 -8.53 9.99 -10.04
C LEU A 199 -9.33 9.36 -11.16
N GLY A 200 -9.34 8.03 -11.24
CA GLY A 200 -9.97 7.28 -12.34
C GLY A 200 -9.02 6.92 -13.48
N ARG A 201 -7.78 7.37 -13.47
CA ARG A 201 -6.75 6.88 -14.39
C ARG A 201 -6.06 5.65 -13.80
N ARG A 202 -5.92 4.60 -14.60
CA ARG A 202 -5.20 3.39 -14.19
C ARG A 202 -3.78 3.72 -13.75
N GLY A 203 -3.46 3.37 -12.52
CA GLY A 203 -2.14 3.63 -11.93
C GLY A 203 -2.10 3.26 -10.46
N SER A 204 -0.90 3.27 -9.89
CA SER A 204 -0.67 3.10 -8.47
C SER A 204 0.64 3.78 -8.10
N ASN A 205 0.70 4.33 -6.91
CA ASN A 205 1.94 4.81 -6.31
C ASN A 205 2.55 3.82 -5.31
N ILE A 206 2.29 2.52 -5.47
CA ILE A 206 2.83 1.46 -4.60
C ILE A 206 4.38 1.38 -4.68
N ASN A 207 4.98 1.86 -5.76
CA ASN A 207 6.44 2.01 -5.86
C ASN A 207 7.00 2.84 -4.71
N GLU A 208 6.29 3.87 -4.24
CA GLU A 208 6.73 4.71 -3.11
C GLU A 208 6.79 3.92 -1.79
N PHE A 209 5.88 2.95 -1.60
CA PHE A 209 5.97 2.00 -0.49
C PHE A 209 7.27 1.19 -0.55
N PHE A 210 7.58 0.61 -1.73
CA PHE A 210 8.82 -0.16 -1.92
C PHE A 210 10.06 0.71 -1.75
N ASP A 211 10.08 1.91 -2.32
CA ASP A 211 11.19 2.87 -2.20
C ASP A 211 11.51 3.17 -0.73
N VAL A 212 10.48 3.41 0.08
CA VAL A 212 10.65 3.70 1.51
C VAL A 212 11.14 2.49 2.29
N ILE A 213 10.51 1.31 2.14
CA ILE A 213 10.87 0.14 2.95
C ILE A 213 12.26 -0.42 2.62
N THR A 214 12.77 -0.17 1.42
CA THR A 214 14.12 -0.57 0.98
C THR A 214 15.18 0.49 1.25
N SER A 215 14.80 1.72 1.59
CA SER A 215 15.73 2.82 1.88
C SER A 215 16.42 2.71 3.23
N PHE A 216 15.96 1.87 4.16
CA PHE A 216 16.51 1.63 5.48
C PHE A 216 17.35 0.38 5.53
#